data_b60470b6dad7a86183cc8524bdb36a87
#
_entry.id   b60470b6dad7a86183cc8524bdb36a87
#
_cell.length_a   1.000
_cell.length_b   1.000
_cell.length_c   1.000
_cell.angle_alpha   90.00
_cell.angle_beta   90.00
_cell.angle_gamma   90.00
#
_symmetry.space_group_name_H-M   'P 1'
#
loop_
_entity.id
_entity.type
_entity.pdbx_description
1 polymer ?
#
loop_
_entity_poly.entity_id
_entity_poly.type
_entity_poly.pdbx_seq_one_letter_code
_entity_poly.pdbx_strand_id
1 'polypeptide(L)'
;MANSASITELRADSARAENSQREMGGEAPPGAPAAGRGDPRVAGLDADVIVVGGGLAGLQAARRMVAKGLRTIVLEARDEVGGRTKTVEVGGHRFDVGGQWTGPGQPRMYALIDELGLSTTPTYSKGKRILDLRGAISTYSGMIPRVNPWTLIVAQVGIWKIDRLCAQVPKDNPWDCPRAVEWDGMTALDWAKRNLRNDSVIAMVNGAVRVIFGTDMANLSFLHFLHYLHSGGGFAKLVESHDGQQDRWVVGGAQQLCTGMVPLAGTVHTGAPVRKITQDGDRVSVVSDKGTFTAKRVVVTVPIALADRIQYEPPLPTMRDQMTQRAGMGATIKVLALYDRVFWREAGLSGESVSTDLGTVTFDDTTPGGQAALLMFVTGSPARGWSERPAEERRRFVLDTLVRYFGEQARTPTHYLENDWAAEPFILGAPIATFPPGTLSAFGPALRAPVGRIHWAGTETALDSTGFMEGALESGDRVAQEVLSLVEVA
;
A
#
# COMPACT_ATOMS: atom_id res chain seq x y z
N MET A 1 -26.51 4.95 -23.96
CA MET A 1 -26.74 4.37 -22.61
C MET A 1 -25.59 3.40 -22.37
N ALA A 2 -24.54 3.85 -21.71
CA ALA A 2 -23.34 3.03 -21.46
C ALA A 2 -23.53 2.31 -20.12
N ASN A 3 -23.36 0.99 -20.12
CA ASN A 3 -23.49 0.13 -18.96
C ASN A 3 -22.44 0.49 -17.90
N SER A 4 -22.91 0.92 -16.73
CA SER A 4 -22.09 0.97 -15.51
C SER A 4 -22.25 -0.38 -14.80
N ALA A 5 -21.39 -1.34 -15.14
CA ALA A 5 -21.33 -2.59 -14.39
C ALA A 5 -20.70 -2.35 -13.01
N SER A 6 -21.39 -2.68 -11.95
CA SER A 6 -20.83 -2.71 -10.60
C SER A 6 -19.94 -3.98 -10.45
N ILE A 7 -19.00 -3.96 -9.50
CA ILE A 7 -18.14 -5.12 -9.18
C ILE A 7 -18.96 -6.40 -8.91
N THR A 8 -20.23 -6.26 -8.52
CA THR A 8 -21.16 -7.37 -8.27
C THR A 8 -21.59 -8.05 -9.57
N GLU A 9 -21.70 -7.33 -10.68
CA GLU A 9 -22.10 -7.90 -11.99
C GLU A 9 -20.94 -8.62 -12.67
N LEU A 10 -19.70 -8.14 -12.49
CA LEU A 10 -18.49 -8.82 -12.99
C LEU A 10 -18.23 -10.17 -12.30
N ARG A 11 -18.70 -10.37 -11.06
CA ARG A 11 -18.62 -11.66 -10.36
C ARG A 11 -19.59 -12.71 -10.92
N ALA A 12 -20.68 -12.31 -11.55
CA ALA A 12 -21.66 -13.26 -12.13
C ALA A 12 -21.19 -13.87 -13.47
N ASP A 13 -20.38 -13.12 -14.23
CA ASP A 13 -19.86 -13.60 -15.52
C ASP A 13 -18.64 -14.53 -15.39
N SER A 14 -17.81 -14.36 -14.34
CA SER A 14 -16.69 -15.28 -14.08
C SER A 14 -17.16 -16.67 -13.63
N ALA A 15 -18.29 -16.77 -12.92
CA ALA A 15 -18.86 -18.04 -12.49
C ALA A 15 -19.43 -18.88 -13.64
N ARG A 16 -19.73 -18.28 -14.80
CA ARG A 16 -20.20 -19.01 -16.00
C ARG A 16 -19.07 -19.57 -16.85
N ALA A 17 -17.87 -19.01 -16.78
CA ALA A 17 -16.70 -19.48 -17.54
C ALA A 17 -16.02 -20.71 -16.91
N GLU A 18 -16.14 -20.92 -15.61
CA GLU A 18 -15.50 -22.04 -14.91
C GLU A 18 -16.20 -23.40 -15.10
N ASN A 19 -17.44 -23.42 -15.58
CA ASN A 19 -18.21 -24.67 -15.75
C ASN A 19 -17.95 -25.39 -17.09
N SER A 20 -17.18 -24.80 -18.03
CA SER A 20 -16.91 -25.41 -19.33
C SER A 20 -15.53 -26.09 -19.46
N GLN A 21 -14.70 -26.09 -18.43
CA GLN A 21 -13.33 -26.67 -18.46
C GLN A 21 -13.18 -28.00 -17.68
N ARG A 22 -14.26 -28.64 -17.27
CA ARG A 22 -14.19 -29.90 -16.47
C ARG A 22 -14.16 -31.19 -17.26
N GLU A 23 -14.08 -31.15 -18.57
CA GLU A 23 -14.00 -32.36 -19.39
C GLU A 23 -12.82 -32.35 -20.38
N MET A 24 -11.59 -32.46 -19.90
CA MET A 24 -10.48 -33.05 -20.69
C MET A 24 -9.40 -33.56 -19.73
N GLY A 25 -9.31 -34.86 -19.59
CA GLY A 25 -8.27 -35.53 -18.84
C GLY A 25 -6.90 -35.41 -19.54
N GLY A 26 -5.91 -34.96 -18.82
CA GLY A 26 -4.51 -34.89 -19.22
C GLY A 26 -3.61 -35.40 -18.10
N GLU A 27 -2.78 -36.42 -18.38
CA GLU A 27 -1.84 -37.04 -17.46
C GLU A 27 -0.82 -36.08 -16.89
N ALA A 28 -0.50 -36.24 -15.60
CA ALA A 28 0.50 -35.48 -14.88
C ALA A 28 1.93 -35.88 -15.27
N PRO A 29 2.88 -34.91 -15.36
CA PRO A 29 4.29 -35.25 -15.61
C PRO A 29 4.96 -35.82 -14.36
N PRO A 30 5.94 -36.73 -14.47
CA PRO A 30 6.64 -37.33 -13.35
C PRO A 30 7.76 -36.45 -12.84
N GLY A 31 7.87 -36.26 -11.50
CA GLY A 31 9.06 -35.71 -10.88
C GLY A 31 8.81 -34.68 -9.77
N ALA A 32 7.99 -34.99 -8.75
CA ALA A 32 8.02 -34.25 -7.50
C ALA A 32 9.18 -34.80 -6.61
N PRO A 33 10.02 -33.94 -6.00
CA PRO A 33 11.02 -34.42 -5.05
C PRO A 33 10.33 -34.96 -3.80
N ALA A 34 10.83 -36.09 -3.30
CA ALA A 34 10.31 -36.80 -2.14
C ALA A 34 10.28 -35.89 -0.90
N ALA A 35 9.16 -35.86 -0.21
CA ALA A 35 8.98 -35.21 1.08
C ALA A 35 10.03 -35.74 2.07
N GLY A 36 10.89 -34.86 2.58
CA GLY A 36 11.86 -35.16 3.62
C GLY A 36 11.14 -35.64 4.89
N ARG A 37 11.65 -36.69 5.49
CA ARG A 37 11.15 -37.27 6.76
C ARG A 37 11.38 -36.25 7.88
N GLY A 38 10.29 -35.68 8.39
CA GLY A 38 10.34 -34.75 9.53
C GLY A 38 10.85 -35.41 10.82
N ASP A 39 11.47 -34.60 11.67
CA ASP A 39 11.96 -34.96 13.02
C ASP A 39 10.80 -35.52 13.87
N PRO A 40 10.93 -36.70 14.49
CA PRO A 40 9.88 -37.31 15.32
C PRO A 40 9.54 -36.52 16.58
N ARG A 41 10.29 -35.49 16.97
CA ARG A 41 10.06 -34.69 18.16
C ARG A 41 8.95 -33.62 18.02
N VAL A 42 8.34 -33.44 16.84
CA VAL A 42 7.27 -32.48 16.57
C VAL A 42 6.07 -33.17 15.92
N ALA A 43 5.77 -34.40 16.31
CA ALA A 43 4.59 -35.11 15.88
C ALA A 43 3.32 -34.37 16.33
N GLY A 44 2.55 -33.79 15.35
CA GLY A 44 1.27 -33.15 15.59
C GLY A 44 1.13 -31.67 15.22
N LEU A 45 2.18 -31.00 14.70
CA LEU A 45 2.04 -29.62 14.18
C LEU A 45 1.84 -29.63 12.65
N ASP A 46 0.92 -28.75 12.18
CA ASP A 46 0.62 -28.61 10.75
C ASP A 46 1.79 -27.96 9.99
N ALA A 47 2.46 -26.99 10.64
CA ALA A 47 3.61 -26.27 10.10
C ALA A 47 4.65 -25.92 11.19
N ASP A 48 5.82 -25.43 10.77
CA ASP A 48 6.77 -24.80 11.69
C ASP A 48 6.38 -23.33 11.92
N VAL A 49 5.86 -22.66 10.87
CA VAL A 49 5.40 -21.26 10.95
C VAL A 49 4.09 -21.08 10.18
N ILE A 50 3.15 -20.35 10.79
CA ILE A 50 1.96 -19.84 10.12
C ILE A 50 2.18 -18.35 9.84
N VAL A 51 1.86 -17.90 8.60
CA VAL A 51 1.87 -16.50 8.20
C VAL A 51 0.45 -16.04 7.98
N VAL A 52 0.02 -14.99 8.67
CA VAL A 52 -1.31 -14.38 8.54
C VAL A 52 -1.22 -13.17 7.63
N GLY A 53 -1.77 -13.32 6.42
CA GLY A 53 -1.78 -12.32 5.35
C GLY A 53 -0.92 -12.72 4.14
N GLY A 54 -1.55 -12.75 2.95
CA GLY A 54 -0.95 -13.09 1.66
C GLY A 54 -0.55 -11.86 0.83
N GLY A 55 -0.16 -10.76 1.48
CA GLY A 55 0.44 -9.61 0.81
C GLY A 55 1.95 -9.76 0.61
N LEU A 56 2.61 -8.73 0.05
CA LEU A 56 4.06 -8.72 -0.21
C LEU A 56 4.89 -9.11 1.02
N ALA A 57 4.58 -8.56 2.20
CA ALA A 57 5.32 -8.84 3.43
C ALA A 57 5.19 -10.32 3.86
N GLY A 58 3.97 -10.85 3.85
CA GLY A 58 3.70 -12.22 4.27
C GLY A 58 4.29 -13.25 3.33
N LEU A 59 4.09 -13.08 2.02
CA LEU A 59 4.65 -13.99 1.00
C LEU A 59 6.18 -13.92 0.97
N GLN A 60 6.78 -12.73 1.14
CA GLN A 60 8.22 -12.58 1.27
C GLN A 60 8.76 -13.33 2.49
N ALA A 61 8.13 -13.15 3.66
CA ALA A 61 8.51 -13.87 4.87
C ALA A 61 8.41 -15.39 4.68
N ALA A 62 7.27 -15.86 4.14
CA ALA A 62 7.01 -17.28 3.91
C ALA A 62 8.07 -17.91 2.98
N ARG A 63 8.32 -17.30 1.80
CA ARG A 63 9.31 -17.86 0.85
C ARG A 63 10.73 -17.89 1.41
N ARG A 64 11.12 -16.88 2.23
CA ARG A 64 12.43 -16.87 2.88
C ARG A 64 12.58 -18.00 3.90
N MET A 65 11.52 -18.29 4.66
CA MET A 65 11.49 -19.38 5.63
C MET A 65 11.47 -20.74 4.93
N VAL A 66 10.66 -20.90 3.88
CA VAL A 66 10.63 -22.13 3.04
C VAL A 66 12.00 -22.41 2.41
N ALA A 67 12.67 -21.38 1.88
CA ALA A 67 14.02 -21.53 1.31
C ALA A 67 15.07 -21.97 2.35
N LYS A 68 14.76 -21.89 3.65
CA LYS A 68 15.58 -22.38 4.76
C LYS A 68 15.06 -23.69 5.37
N GLY A 69 14.13 -24.36 4.71
CA GLY A 69 13.61 -25.69 5.08
C GLY A 69 12.44 -25.70 6.07
N LEU A 70 11.88 -24.52 6.45
CA LEU A 70 10.72 -24.50 7.35
C LEU A 70 9.43 -24.80 6.57
N ARG A 71 8.57 -25.67 7.15
CA ARG A 71 7.21 -25.88 6.68
C ARG A 71 6.38 -24.65 7.01
N THR A 72 5.84 -23.98 6.00
CA THR A 72 5.12 -22.73 6.17
C THR A 72 3.71 -22.83 5.59
N ILE A 73 2.72 -22.31 6.33
CA ILE A 73 1.34 -22.13 5.89
C ILE A 73 1.04 -20.63 5.88
N VAL A 74 0.52 -20.13 4.77
CA VAL A 74 0.03 -18.74 4.63
C VAL A 74 -1.50 -18.76 4.64
N LEU A 75 -2.11 -17.93 5.48
CA LEU A 75 -3.57 -17.76 5.58
C LEU A 75 -3.94 -16.36 5.10
N GLU A 76 -4.50 -16.26 3.90
CA GLU A 76 -4.99 -15.01 3.31
C GLU A 76 -6.51 -14.91 3.48
N ALA A 77 -6.98 -13.76 3.98
CA ALA A 77 -8.40 -13.56 4.27
C ALA A 77 -9.27 -13.44 3.02
N ARG A 78 -8.75 -12.83 1.96
CA ARG A 78 -9.45 -12.66 0.68
C ARG A 78 -9.29 -13.90 -0.20
N ASP A 79 -10.06 -13.97 -1.29
CA ASP A 79 -9.99 -15.05 -2.26
C ASP A 79 -8.72 -14.98 -3.15
N GLU A 80 -7.97 -13.90 -3.07
CA GLU A 80 -6.75 -13.64 -3.82
C GLU A 80 -5.63 -13.07 -2.94
N VAL A 81 -4.39 -13.38 -3.28
CA VAL A 81 -3.21 -12.77 -2.66
C VAL A 81 -2.95 -11.38 -3.23
N GLY A 82 -2.21 -10.54 -2.51
CA GLY A 82 -1.85 -9.19 -2.97
C GLY A 82 -1.84 -8.15 -1.87
N GLY A 83 -2.72 -8.27 -0.88
CA GLY A 83 -2.86 -7.24 0.15
C GLY A 83 -3.27 -5.90 -0.47
N ARG A 84 -2.43 -4.88 -0.33
CA ARG A 84 -2.63 -3.54 -0.92
C ARG A 84 -2.15 -3.41 -2.37
N THR A 85 -1.65 -4.48 -2.99
CA THR A 85 -1.47 -4.57 -4.45
C THR A 85 -2.67 -5.33 -5.04
N LYS A 86 -3.35 -4.72 -5.99
CA LYS A 86 -4.51 -5.30 -6.66
C LYS A 86 -4.52 -4.85 -8.11
N THR A 87 -4.56 -5.80 -9.01
CA THR A 87 -4.64 -5.59 -10.46
C THR A 87 -5.98 -6.09 -10.96
N VAL A 88 -6.63 -5.34 -11.82
CA VAL A 88 -7.92 -5.70 -12.43
C VAL A 88 -7.80 -5.67 -13.94
N GLU A 89 -8.66 -6.41 -14.62
CA GLU A 89 -8.78 -6.37 -16.07
C GLU A 89 -9.98 -5.51 -16.46
N VAL A 90 -9.73 -4.51 -17.30
CA VAL A 90 -10.75 -3.58 -17.81
C VAL A 90 -10.52 -3.37 -19.31
N GLY A 91 -11.52 -3.63 -20.14
CA GLY A 91 -11.40 -3.45 -21.60
C GLY A 91 -10.33 -4.35 -22.24
N GLY A 92 -10.03 -5.52 -21.66
CA GLY A 92 -8.98 -6.42 -22.15
C GLY A 92 -7.55 -6.01 -21.75
N HIS A 93 -7.41 -5.01 -20.90
CA HIS A 93 -6.11 -4.52 -20.40
C HIS A 93 -6.03 -4.59 -18.88
N ARG A 94 -4.83 -4.78 -18.34
CA ARG A 94 -4.58 -4.91 -16.90
C ARG A 94 -4.15 -3.58 -16.31
N PHE A 95 -4.80 -3.19 -15.21
CA PHE A 95 -4.55 -1.95 -14.48
C PHE A 95 -4.43 -2.21 -12.98
N ASP A 96 -3.53 -1.51 -12.33
CA ASP A 96 -3.45 -1.52 -10.88
C ASP A 96 -4.47 -0.58 -10.26
N VAL A 97 -5.31 -1.10 -9.38
CA VAL A 97 -6.18 -0.31 -8.51
C VAL A 97 -5.62 -0.18 -7.10
N GLY A 98 -4.45 -0.76 -6.85
CA GLY A 98 -3.65 -0.68 -5.64
C GLY A 98 -2.30 -0.01 -5.83
N GLY A 99 -1.31 -0.44 -5.02
CA GLY A 99 0.10 -0.07 -5.17
C GLY A 99 0.60 -0.45 -6.55
N GLN A 100 1.27 0.48 -7.22
CA GLN A 100 1.61 0.38 -8.64
C GLN A 100 3.08 0.67 -8.89
N TRP A 101 3.61 1.75 -8.28
CA TRP A 101 4.89 2.31 -8.65
C TRP A 101 6.06 1.75 -7.86
N THR A 102 7.22 1.76 -8.53
CA THR A 102 8.54 1.56 -7.95
C THR A 102 9.48 2.66 -8.40
N GLY A 103 10.52 2.93 -7.62
CA GLY A 103 11.49 3.98 -7.87
C GLY A 103 12.94 3.53 -7.63
N PRO A 104 13.94 4.35 -8.02
CA PRO A 104 15.36 3.97 -8.01
C PRO A 104 15.92 3.54 -6.64
N GLY A 105 15.27 3.91 -5.53
CA GLY A 105 15.67 3.55 -4.16
C GLY A 105 15.07 2.24 -3.65
N GLN A 106 14.52 1.37 -4.50
CA GLN A 106 13.77 0.18 -4.12
C GLN A 106 14.43 -1.13 -4.63
N PRO A 107 15.61 -1.52 -4.11
CA PRO A 107 16.39 -2.64 -4.65
C PRO A 107 15.70 -4.00 -4.51
N ARG A 108 14.91 -4.24 -3.45
CA ARG A 108 14.20 -5.52 -3.27
C ARG A 108 13.07 -5.67 -4.28
N MET A 109 12.40 -4.56 -4.62
CA MET A 109 11.40 -4.53 -5.69
C MET A 109 12.01 -4.94 -7.02
N TYR A 110 13.13 -4.31 -7.42
CA TYR A 110 13.80 -4.66 -8.67
C TYR A 110 14.32 -6.10 -8.67
N ALA A 111 14.92 -6.55 -7.57
CA ALA A 111 15.38 -7.94 -7.46
C ALA A 111 14.23 -8.95 -7.60
N LEU A 112 13.06 -8.67 -7.02
CA LEU A 112 11.89 -9.54 -7.14
C LEU A 112 11.29 -9.49 -8.56
N ILE A 113 11.23 -8.32 -9.18
CA ILE A 113 10.79 -8.14 -10.57
C ILE A 113 11.65 -8.99 -11.51
N ASP A 114 12.98 -8.90 -11.38
CA ASP A 114 13.94 -9.66 -12.18
C ASP A 114 13.83 -11.17 -11.91
N GLU A 115 13.74 -11.57 -10.63
CA GLU A 115 13.59 -12.99 -10.22
C GLU A 115 12.34 -13.63 -10.83
N LEU A 116 11.24 -12.87 -10.93
CA LEU A 116 9.99 -13.36 -11.50
C LEU A 116 9.90 -13.18 -13.02
N GLY A 117 10.94 -12.67 -13.67
CA GLY A 117 10.96 -12.42 -15.12
C GLY A 117 9.97 -11.36 -15.58
N LEU A 118 9.60 -10.44 -14.68
CA LEU A 118 8.68 -9.34 -14.97
C LEU A 118 9.45 -8.14 -15.55
N SER A 119 8.73 -7.21 -16.14
CA SER A 119 9.31 -5.99 -16.71
C SER A 119 8.62 -4.75 -16.13
N THR A 120 9.32 -3.60 -16.22
CA THR A 120 8.76 -2.30 -15.81
C THR A 120 8.73 -1.33 -16.98
N THR A 121 7.80 -0.36 -16.91
CA THR A 121 7.71 0.74 -17.86
C THR A 121 7.79 2.08 -17.13
N PRO A 122 8.42 3.13 -17.72
CA PRO A 122 8.44 4.45 -17.10
C PRO A 122 7.04 5.05 -17.03
N THR A 123 6.77 5.79 -15.95
CA THR A 123 5.56 6.62 -15.86
C THR A 123 5.64 7.74 -16.88
N TYR A 124 4.56 7.96 -17.62
CA TYR A 124 4.52 9.05 -18.60
C TYR A 124 4.43 10.40 -17.87
N SER A 125 5.36 11.31 -18.18
CA SER A 125 5.45 12.63 -17.54
C SER A 125 5.76 13.77 -18.53
N LYS A 126 5.69 13.49 -19.86
CA LYS A 126 5.95 14.50 -20.88
C LYS A 126 4.76 15.45 -21.03
N GLY A 127 5.03 16.74 -21.13
CA GLY A 127 4.00 17.77 -21.27
C GLY A 127 3.87 18.67 -20.05
N LYS A 128 2.85 19.52 -20.02
CA LYS A 128 2.57 20.41 -18.89
C LYS A 128 1.77 19.69 -17.82
N ARG A 129 2.12 19.94 -16.57
CA ARG A 129 1.38 19.55 -15.36
C ARG A 129 0.34 20.60 -15.01
N ILE A 130 -0.70 20.22 -14.29
CA ILE A 130 -1.76 21.11 -13.82
C ILE A 130 -1.67 21.24 -12.29
N LEU A 131 -1.66 22.49 -11.80
CA LEU A 131 -1.86 22.80 -10.39
C LEU A 131 -3.20 23.52 -10.22
N ASP A 132 -4.08 22.95 -9.42
CA ASP A 132 -5.31 23.59 -8.93
C ASP A 132 -5.07 24.02 -7.47
N LEU A 133 -4.59 25.24 -7.30
CA LEU A 133 -4.29 25.81 -6.00
C LEU A 133 -5.46 26.68 -5.51
N ARG A 134 -6.22 26.14 -4.57
CA ARG A 134 -7.38 26.81 -3.97
C ARG A 134 -8.40 27.29 -5.01
N GLY A 135 -8.66 26.45 -6.02
CA GLY A 135 -9.60 26.75 -7.09
C GLY A 135 -8.98 27.48 -8.30
N ALA A 136 -7.76 28.01 -8.20
CA ALA A 136 -7.05 28.63 -9.29
C ALA A 136 -6.22 27.62 -10.09
N ILE A 137 -6.57 27.39 -11.33
CA ILE A 137 -5.88 26.44 -12.23
C ILE A 137 -4.73 27.14 -12.95
N SER A 138 -3.57 26.51 -12.94
CA SER A 138 -2.40 26.92 -13.70
C SER A 138 -1.70 25.70 -14.31
N THR A 139 -1.01 25.91 -15.45
CA THR A 139 -0.17 24.89 -16.06
C THR A 139 1.30 25.27 -15.94
N TYR A 140 2.17 24.27 -15.72
CA TYR A 140 3.61 24.47 -15.60
C TYR A 140 4.38 23.32 -16.21
N SER A 141 5.66 23.55 -16.53
CA SER A 141 6.58 22.53 -17.02
C SER A 141 7.70 22.33 -15.99
N GLY A 142 8.19 21.08 -15.86
CA GLY A 142 9.18 20.72 -14.85
C GLY A 142 8.61 20.62 -13.45
N MET A 143 9.44 20.82 -12.42
CA MET A 143 9.11 20.59 -11.00
C MET A 143 8.48 21.80 -10.30
N ILE A 144 8.67 23.01 -10.83
CA ILE A 144 8.31 24.25 -10.13
C ILE A 144 6.99 24.78 -10.67
N PRO A 145 5.90 24.78 -9.86
CA PRO A 145 4.62 25.32 -10.28
C PRO A 145 4.67 26.85 -10.42
N ARG A 146 3.80 27.40 -11.25
CA ARG A 146 3.65 28.86 -11.41
C ARG A 146 2.83 29.42 -10.26
N VAL A 147 3.53 29.84 -9.20
CA VAL A 147 2.95 30.54 -8.05
C VAL A 147 3.72 31.83 -7.79
N ASN A 148 3.22 32.67 -6.89
CA ASN A 148 3.90 33.89 -6.47
C ASN A 148 5.35 33.58 -6.04
N PRO A 149 6.37 34.38 -6.45
CA PRO A 149 7.78 34.18 -6.10
C PRO A 149 8.05 34.05 -4.61
N TRP A 150 7.33 34.80 -3.78
CA TRP A 150 7.41 34.68 -2.32
C TRP A 150 6.97 33.28 -1.83
N THR A 151 5.90 32.76 -2.40
CA THR A 151 5.42 31.39 -2.12
C THR A 151 6.48 30.35 -2.47
N LEU A 152 7.20 30.49 -3.60
CA LEU A 152 8.31 29.61 -3.97
C LEU A 152 9.45 29.66 -2.96
N ILE A 153 9.83 30.84 -2.52
CA ILE A 153 10.89 31.02 -1.50
C ILE A 153 10.48 30.33 -0.21
N VAL A 154 9.26 30.57 0.27
CA VAL A 154 8.76 29.94 1.49
C VAL A 154 8.68 28.43 1.36
N ALA A 155 8.23 27.91 0.20
CA ALA A 155 8.18 26.47 -0.08
C ALA A 155 9.58 25.85 -0.04
N GLN A 156 10.56 26.46 -0.71
CA GLN A 156 11.95 25.97 -0.73
C GLN A 156 12.59 25.97 0.67
N VAL A 157 12.41 27.06 1.43
CA VAL A 157 12.87 27.15 2.82
C VAL A 157 12.16 26.10 3.69
N GLY A 158 10.86 25.88 3.44
CA GLY A 158 10.07 24.87 4.13
C GLY A 158 10.58 23.46 3.89
N ILE A 159 10.83 23.09 2.65
CA ILE A 159 11.41 21.78 2.26
C ILE A 159 12.76 21.59 2.92
N TRP A 160 13.66 22.59 2.83
CA TRP A 160 14.97 22.52 3.47
C TRP A 160 14.89 22.32 4.98
N LYS A 161 13.97 23.03 5.66
CA LYS A 161 13.72 22.83 7.11
C LYS A 161 13.25 21.40 7.40
N ILE A 162 12.27 20.90 6.63
CA ILE A 162 11.72 19.55 6.81
C ILE A 162 12.83 18.51 6.65
N ASP A 163 13.61 18.57 5.55
CA ASP A 163 14.69 17.60 5.27
C ASP A 163 15.75 17.61 6.37
N ARG A 164 16.09 18.81 6.91
CA ARG A 164 17.03 18.93 8.04
C ARG A 164 16.48 18.30 9.34
N LEU A 165 15.16 18.37 9.56
CA LEU A 165 14.52 17.73 10.71
C LEU A 165 14.38 16.22 10.49
N CYS A 166 14.07 15.78 9.29
CA CYS A 166 14.03 14.35 8.93
C CYS A 166 15.35 13.64 9.27
N ALA A 167 16.49 14.28 8.95
CA ALA A 167 17.81 13.73 9.23
C ALA A 167 18.12 13.51 10.73
N GLN A 168 17.34 14.08 11.63
CA GLN A 168 17.47 13.90 13.08
C GLN A 168 16.62 12.75 13.63
N VAL A 169 15.72 12.18 12.80
CA VAL A 169 14.84 11.07 13.20
C VAL A 169 15.47 9.76 12.77
N PRO A 170 15.83 8.85 13.69
CA PRO A 170 16.32 7.52 13.31
C PRO A 170 15.29 6.77 12.44
N LYS A 171 15.75 6.11 11.37
CA LYS A 171 14.86 5.37 10.47
C LYS A 171 14.29 4.11 11.13
N ASP A 172 15.11 3.45 11.92
CA ASP A 172 14.75 2.22 12.62
C ASP A 172 13.85 2.47 13.84
N ASN A 173 14.21 3.42 14.70
CA ASN A 173 13.51 3.69 15.95
C ASN A 173 13.19 5.20 16.08
N PRO A 174 12.17 5.73 15.41
CA PRO A 174 11.87 7.17 15.44
C PRO A 174 11.57 7.70 16.84
N TRP A 175 11.15 6.84 17.77
CA TRP A 175 10.91 7.18 19.18
C TRP A 175 12.19 7.43 19.98
N ASP A 176 13.38 7.02 19.48
CA ASP A 176 14.67 7.30 20.10
C ASP A 176 15.23 8.68 19.71
N CYS A 177 14.53 9.41 18.84
CA CYS A 177 14.87 10.79 18.52
C CYS A 177 14.87 11.66 19.82
N PRO A 178 15.91 12.49 20.07
CA PRO A 178 15.96 13.34 21.28
C PRO A 178 14.75 14.25 21.45
N ARG A 179 14.06 14.59 20.36
CA ARG A 179 12.85 15.42 20.36
C ARG A 179 11.56 14.63 20.07
N ALA A 180 11.59 13.30 20.23
CA ALA A 180 10.47 12.46 19.87
C ALA A 180 9.16 12.88 20.58
N VAL A 181 9.19 13.09 21.87
CA VAL A 181 8.00 13.51 22.65
C VAL A 181 7.46 14.86 22.20
N GLU A 182 8.34 15.83 21.94
CA GLU A 182 7.94 17.17 21.45
C GLU A 182 7.30 17.07 20.07
N TRP A 183 7.94 16.38 19.13
CA TRP A 183 7.46 16.29 17.75
C TRP A 183 6.26 15.38 17.60
N ASP A 184 6.18 14.32 18.40
CA ASP A 184 5.00 13.46 18.43
C ASP A 184 3.81 14.10 19.16
N GLY A 185 4.06 15.08 20.05
CA GLY A 185 3.03 15.82 20.78
C GLY A 185 2.28 16.86 19.94
N MET A 186 2.64 17.08 18.67
CA MET A 186 1.99 18.02 17.78
C MET A 186 1.62 17.40 16.43
N THR A 187 0.65 18.00 15.73
CA THR A 187 0.32 17.62 14.36
C THR A 187 1.31 18.22 13.36
N ALA A 188 1.43 17.60 12.18
CA ALA A 188 2.18 18.17 11.06
C ALA A 188 1.62 19.56 10.66
N LEU A 189 0.31 19.77 10.82
CA LEU A 189 -0.32 21.07 10.56
C LEU A 189 0.10 22.15 11.58
N ASP A 190 0.20 21.81 12.88
CA ASP A 190 0.65 22.73 13.91
C ASP A 190 2.07 23.21 13.64
N TRP A 191 2.95 22.27 13.26
CA TRP A 191 4.31 22.62 12.87
C TRP A 191 4.32 23.53 11.61
N ALA A 192 3.54 23.18 10.58
CA ALA A 192 3.47 23.95 9.34
C ALA A 192 2.98 25.38 9.57
N LYS A 193 1.90 25.58 10.35
CA LYS A 193 1.37 26.91 10.70
C LYS A 193 2.41 27.77 11.42
N ARG A 194 3.19 27.20 12.34
CA ARG A 194 4.22 27.92 13.09
C ARG A 194 5.43 28.32 12.25
N ASN A 195 5.81 27.47 11.26
CA ASN A 195 7.09 27.56 10.57
C ASN A 195 7.01 28.04 9.12
N LEU A 196 5.91 27.80 8.40
CA LEU A 196 5.76 28.19 6.99
C LEU A 196 5.07 29.55 6.83
N ARG A 197 4.08 29.86 7.66
CA ARG A 197 3.36 31.15 7.67
C ARG A 197 2.90 31.62 6.28
N ASN A 198 2.53 30.69 5.39
CA ASN A 198 2.04 30.95 4.06
C ASN A 198 0.97 29.89 3.73
N ASP A 199 -0.28 30.33 3.62
CA ASP A 199 -1.43 29.43 3.45
C ASP A 199 -1.36 28.63 2.15
N SER A 200 -0.81 29.17 1.08
CA SER A 200 -0.65 28.47 -0.19
C SER A 200 0.38 27.34 -0.07
N VAL A 201 1.50 27.56 0.64
CA VAL A 201 2.50 26.52 0.92
C VAL A 201 1.90 25.45 1.83
N ILE A 202 1.19 25.85 2.88
CA ILE A 202 0.51 24.89 3.77
C ILE A 202 -0.50 24.04 3.01
N ALA A 203 -1.29 24.64 2.10
CA ALA A 203 -2.24 23.93 1.25
C ALA A 203 -1.54 22.92 0.31
N MET A 204 -0.43 23.31 -0.33
CA MET A 204 0.37 22.43 -1.19
C MET A 204 0.96 21.24 -0.39
N VAL A 205 1.54 21.50 0.78
CA VAL A 205 2.07 20.42 1.65
C VAL A 205 0.96 19.51 2.12
N ASN A 206 -0.21 20.04 2.51
CA ASN A 206 -1.36 19.20 2.89
C ASN A 206 -1.89 18.38 1.72
N GLY A 207 -1.90 18.91 0.49
CA GLY A 207 -2.22 18.14 -0.72
C GLY A 207 -1.28 16.95 -0.91
N ALA A 208 0.03 17.17 -0.76
CA ALA A 208 1.02 16.09 -0.83
C ALA A 208 0.81 15.05 0.30
N VAL A 209 0.57 15.50 1.53
CA VAL A 209 0.29 14.61 2.68
C VAL A 209 -0.95 13.76 2.44
N ARG A 210 -2.02 14.32 1.87
CA ARG A 210 -3.21 13.55 1.51
C ARG A 210 -2.90 12.42 0.55
N VAL A 211 -2.09 12.68 -0.47
CA VAL A 211 -1.71 11.65 -1.47
C VAL A 211 -0.81 10.58 -0.84
N ILE A 212 0.18 11.00 -0.05
CA ILE A 212 1.19 10.11 0.53
C ILE A 212 0.63 9.26 1.66
N PHE A 213 -0.21 9.83 2.52
CA PHE A 213 -0.69 9.17 3.74
C PHE A 213 -2.18 8.80 3.71
N GLY A 214 -2.94 9.29 2.74
CA GLY A 214 -4.40 9.15 2.75
C GLY A 214 -5.09 9.92 3.89
N THR A 215 -4.42 10.91 4.49
CA THR A 215 -4.94 11.71 5.61
C THR A 215 -4.49 13.17 5.52
N ASP A 216 -5.05 14.03 6.34
CA ASP A 216 -4.67 15.44 6.42
C ASP A 216 -3.57 15.65 7.46
N MET A 217 -2.73 16.69 7.27
CA MET A 217 -1.72 17.08 8.25
C MET A 217 -2.27 17.32 9.66
N ALA A 218 -3.56 17.64 9.78
CA ALA A 218 -4.23 17.87 11.08
C ALA A 218 -4.40 16.59 11.91
N ASN A 219 -4.33 15.40 11.26
CA ASN A 219 -4.52 14.10 11.93
C ASN A 219 -3.21 13.30 12.03
N LEU A 220 -2.11 13.83 11.53
CA LEU A 220 -0.83 13.16 11.43
C LEU A 220 0.15 13.70 12.46
N SER A 221 0.76 12.83 13.29
CA SER A 221 1.88 13.18 14.14
C SER A 221 3.01 13.79 13.31
N PHE A 222 3.61 14.89 13.79
CA PHE A 222 4.75 15.48 13.12
C PHE A 222 6.00 14.57 13.16
N LEU A 223 6.18 13.79 14.22
CA LEU A 223 7.24 12.77 14.28
C LEU A 223 7.04 11.69 13.22
N HIS A 224 5.81 11.18 13.07
CA HIS A 224 5.49 10.20 12.05
C HIS A 224 5.69 10.76 10.64
N PHE A 225 5.28 11.99 10.40
CA PHE A 225 5.53 12.70 9.15
C PHE A 225 7.02 12.74 8.81
N LEU A 226 7.88 13.20 9.74
CA LEU A 226 9.32 13.25 9.54
C LEU A 226 9.95 11.87 9.30
N HIS A 227 9.55 10.87 10.09
CA HIS A 227 10.03 9.50 9.96
C HIS A 227 9.73 8.93 8.59
N TYR A 228 8.50 9.08 8.12
CA TYR A 228 8.08 8.58 6.81
C TYR A 228 8.87 9.25 5.67
N LEU A 229 9.01 10.57 5.72
CA LEU A 229 9.80 11.30 4.71
C LEU A 229 11.25 10.84 4.70
N HIS A 230 11.87 10.65 5.88
CA HIS A 230 13.25 10.16 5.99
C HIS A 230 13.38 8.74 5.41
N SER A 231 12.47 7.85 5.75
CA SER A 231 12.40 6.48 5.26
C SER A 231 12.20 6.42 3.73
N GLY A 232 11.41 7.34 3.16
CA GLY A 232 11.14 7.44 1.72
C GLY A 232 12.21 8.20 0.90
N GLY A 233 13.27 8.69 1.54
CA GLY A 233 14.38 9.38 0.87
C GLY A 233 14.23 10.89 0.72
N GLY A 234 13.32 11.53 1.49
CA GLY A 234 13.07 12.97 1.53
C GLY A 234 11.84 13.42 0.76
N PHE A 235 11.38 14.64 1.06
CA PHE A 235 10.13 15.17 0.52
C PHE A 235 10.10 15.21 -1.01
N ALA A 236 11.18 15.65 -1.65
CA ALA A 236 11.26 15.79 -3.10
C ALA A 236 11.05 14.44 -3.82
N LYS A 237 11.71 13.36 -3.35
CA LYS A 237 11.58 12.02 -3.95
C LYS A 237 10.17 11.44 -3.86
N LEU A 238 9.43 11.83 -2.83
CA LEU A 238 8.07 11.34 -2.60
C LEU A 238 7.03 11.94 -3.54
N VAL A 239 7.31 13.13 -4.09
CA VAL A 239 6.36 13.86 -4.94
C VAL A 239 6.74 13.86 -6.43
N GLU A 240 7.90 13.29 -6.79
CA GLU A 240 8.39 13.26 -8.17
C GLU A 240 8.05 11.96 -8.88
N SER A 241 7.60 12.12 -10.15
CA SER A 241 7.31 11.01 -11.07
C SER A 241 8.55 10.55 -11.85
N HIS A 242 9.61 11.36 -11.93
CA HIS A 242 10.85 11.02 -12.61
C HIS A 242 12.02 10.99 -11.61
N ASP A 243 12.77 9.89 -11.57
CA ASP A 243 13.78 9.62 -10.56
C ASP A 243 13.26 9.66 -9.09
N GLY A 244 11.94 9.65 -8.92
CA GLY A 244 11.21 9.62 -7.64
C GLY A 244 10.57 8.27 -7.35
N GLN A 245 9.63 8.27 -6.41
CA GLN A 245 8.97 7.04 -5.98
C GLN A 245 7.89 6.54 -6.97
N GLN A 246 7.46 7.38 -7.93
CA GLN A 246 6.51 7.04 -9.00
C GLN A 246 7.19 6.90 -10.38
N ASP A 247 8.48 6.54 -10.41
CA ASP A 247 9.27 6.54 -11.65
C ASP A 247 8.82 5.47 -12.66
N ARG A 248 8.53 4.28 -12.19
CA ARG A 248 8.18 3.11 -13.03
C ARG A 248 7.06 2.30 -12.41
N TRP A 249 6.40 1.49 -13.20
CA TRP A 249 5.41 0.52 -12.76
C TRP A 249 5.56 -0.84 -13.47
N VAL A 250 5.04 -1.90 -12.86
CA VAL A 250 5.18 -3.28 -13.34
C VAL A 250 4.22 -3.51 -14.50
N VAL A 251 4.75 -3.90 -15.66
CA VAL A 251 3.92 -4.22 -16.84
C VAL A 251 3.01 -5.41 -16.53
N GLY A 252 1.71 -5.23 -16.75
CA GLY A 252 0.70 -6.24 -16.43
C GLY A 252 0.27 -6.25 -14.96
N GLY A 253 0.73 -5.29 -14.14
CA GLY A 253 0.26 -5.01 -12.79
C GLY A 253 1.13 -5.58 -11.68
N ALA A 254 1.18 -4.84 -10.56
CA ALA A 254 2.05 -5.14 -9.41
C ALA A 254 1.59 -6.37 -8.60
N GLN A 255 0.33 -6.80 -8.72
CA GLN A 255 -0.16 -8.01 -8.03
C GLN A 255 0.58 -9.27 -8.50
N GLN A 256 1.18 -9.27 -9.70
CA GLN A 256 2.01 -10.38 -10.21
C GLN A 256 3.19 -10.69 -9.29
N LEU A 257 3.71 -9.71 -8.55
CA LEU A 257 4.74 -9.94 -7.54
C LEU A 257 4.26 -10.91 -6.45
N CYS A 258 3.03 -10.73 -6.00
CA CYS A 258 2.44 -11.63 -5.01
C CYS A 258 2.10 -12.99 -5.61
N THR A 259 1.43 -13.04 -6.75
CA THR A 259 1.05 -14.33 -7.39
C THR A 259 2.29 -15.15 -7.79
N GLY A 260 3.37 -14.51 -8.24
CA GLY A 260 4.63 -15.16 -8.56
C GLY A 260 5.36 -15.74 -7.34
N MET A 261 5.16 -15.18 -6.15
CA MET A 261 5.72 -15.71 -4.90
C MET A 261 4.94 -16.91 -4.33
N VAL A 262 3.68 -17.13 -4.71
CA VAL A 262 2.84 -18.21 -4.16
C VAL A 262 3.50 -19.60 -4.25
N PRO A 263 4.07 -20.02 -5.39
CA PRO A 263 4.71 -21.34 -5.49
C PRO A 263 5.94 -21.52 -4.57
N LEU A 264 6.49 -20.41 -4.06
CA LEU A 264 7.70 -20.38 -3.23
C LEU A 264 7.38 -20.25 -1.73
N ALA A 265 6.11 -20.00 -1.37
CA ALA A 265 5.69 -19.61 -0.02
C ALA A 265 5.16 -20.76 0.85
N GLY A 266 5.29 -22.01 0.40
CA GLY A 266 4.72 -23.19 1.06
C GLY A 266 3.24 -23.37 0.73
N THR A 267 2.43 -23.75 1.70
CA THR A 267 0.98 -23.93 1.49
C THR A 267 0.26 -22.60 1.70
N VAL A 268 -0.44 -22.11 0.68
CA VAL A 268 -1.22 -20.86 0.74
C VAL A 268 -2.71 -21.17 0.68
N HIS A 269 -3.45 -20.74 1.71
CA HIS A 269 -4.90 -20.80 1.75
C HIS A 269 -5.49 -19.40 1.59
N THR A 270 -6.28 -19.19 0.55
CA THR A 270 -7.11 -17.99 0.34
C THR A 270 -8.50 -18.21 0.92
N GLY A 271 -9.30 -17.15 1.13
CA GLY A 271 -10.60 -17.24 1.79
C GLY A 271 -10.49 -17.80 3.22
N ALA A 272 -9.38 -17.52 3.90
CA ALA A 272 -9.02 -18.06 5.20
C ALA A 272 -8.80 -16.94 6.26
N PRO A 273 -9.79 -16.05 6.50
CA PRO A 273 -9.62 -15.00 7.51
C PRO A 273 -9.36 -15.59 8.89
N VAL A 274 -8.27 -15.17 9.50
CA VAL A 274 -7.89 -15.57 10.85
C VAL A 274 -8.75 -14.83 11.87
N ARG A 275 -9.33 -15.59 12.80
CA ARG A 275 -10.23 -15.09 13.85
C ARG A 275 -9.58 -15.06 15.21
N LYS A 276 -8.75 -16.07 15.52
CA LYS A 276 -8.12 -16.21 16.85
C LYS A 276 -6.72 -16.78 16.72
N ILE A 277 -5.81 -16.29 17.57
CA ILE A 277 -4.47 -16.82 17.77
C ILE A 277 -4.30 -17.12 19.26
N THR A 278 -4.05 -18.38 19.60
CA THR A 278 -3.79 -18.83 20.98
C THR A 278 -2.34 -19.29 21.11
N GLN A 279 -1.63 -18.82 22.12
CA GLN A 279 -0.30 -19.30 22.49
C GLN A 279 -0.45 -20.26 23.67
N ASP A 280 0.00 -21.49 23.52
CA ASP A 280 -0.05 -22.53 24.54
C ASP A 280 1.30 -23.28 24.64
N GLY A 281 2.07 -22.99 25.69
CA GLY A 281 3.36 -23.59 25.89
C GLY A 281 4.36 -23.35 24.76
N ASP A 282 4.66 -24.40 24.01
CA ASP A 282 5.66 -24.39 22.92
C ASP A 282 5.06 -24.23 21.53
N ARG A 283 3.75 -24.04 21.40
CA ARG A 283 3.02 -23.94 20.12
C ARG A 283 2.07 -22.76 20.06
N VAL A 284 1.63 -22.45 18.86
CA VAL A 284 0.51 -21.54 18.58
C VAL A 284 -0.60 -22.31 17.86
N SER A 285 -1.84 -21.94 18.14
CA SER A 285 -3.03 -22.40 17.44
C SER A 285 -3.69 -21.20 16.76
N VAL A 286 -3.92 -21.28 15.47
CA VAL A 286 -4.51 -20.22 14.63
C VAL A 286 -5.84 -20.72 14.08
N VAL A 287 -6.93 -20.11 14.51
CA VAL A 287 -8.29 -20.41 14.06
C VAL A 287 -8.64 -19.50 12.90
N SER A 288 -8.98 -20.07 11.76
CA SER A 288 -9.48 -19.39 10.55
C SER A 288 -10.80 -19.98 10.11
N ASP A 289 -11.47 -19.36 9.13
CA ASP A 289 -12.71 -19.88 8.53
C ASP A 289 -12.47 -21.19 7.72
N LYS A 290 -11.20 -21.53 7.42
CA LYS A 290 -10.80 -22.81 6.79
C LYS A 290 -10.42 -23.91 7.77
N GLY A 291 -10.47 -23.64 9.07
CA GLY A 291 -10.11 -24.57 10.14
C GLY A 291 -9.06 -24.03 11.09
N THR A 292 -8.60 -24.91 11.99
CA THR A 292 -7.58 -24.59 12.98
C THR A 292 -6.24 -25.19 12.53
N PHE A 293 -5.20 -24.37 12.57
CA PHE A 293 -3.84 -24.75 12.21
C PHE A 293 -2.90 -24.54 13.40
N THR A 294 -1.90 -25.41 13.54
CA THR A 294 -0.94 -25.38 14.64
C THR A 294 0.49 -25.24 14.15
N ALA A 295 1.29 -24.43 14.83
CA ALA A 295 2.70 -24.22 14.50
C ALA A 295 3.55 -23.87 15.72
N LYS A 296 4.89 -23.82 15.53
CA LYS A 296 5.81 -23.32 16.56
C LYS A 296 5.70 -21.81 16.74
N ARG A 297 5.45 -21.06 15.65
CA ARG A 297 5.39 -19.59 15.61
C ARG A 297 4.37 -19.09 14.60
N VAL A 298 3.94 -17.85 14.79
CA VAL A 298 3.06 -17.15 13.85
C VAL A 298 3.62 -15.78 13.51
N VAL A 299 3.57 -15.42 12.21
CA VAL A 299 3.89 -14.09 11.69
C VAL A 299 2.60 -13.41 11.27
N VAL A 300 2.28 -12.29 11.89
CA VAL A 300 1.10 -11.47 11.56
C VAL A 300 1.51 -10.31 10.68
N THR A 301 0.94 -10.23 9.46
CA THR A 301 1.27 -9.21 8.44
C THR A 301 0.07 -8.38 8.02
N VAL A 302 -1.04 -8.49 8.75
CA VAL A 302 -2.23 -7.67 8.51
C VAL A 302 -1.93 -6.19 8.81
N PRO A 303 -2.65 -5.24 8.17
CA PRO A 303 -2.50 -3.83 8.53
C PRO A 303 -2.61 -3.63 10.04
N ILE A 304 -1.71 -2.84 10.64
CA ILE A 304 -1.64 -2.70 12.10
C ILE A 304 -2.98 -2.26 12.71
N ALA A 305 -3.72 -1.40 12.02
CA ALA A 305 -5.05 -0.93 12.44
C ALA A 305 -6.12 -2.04 12.47
N LEU A 306 -5.83 -3.22 11.95
CA LEU A 306 -6.75 -4.36 11.91
C LEU A 306 -6.26 -5.53 12.76
N ALA A 307 -5.10 -5.43 13.39
CA ALA A 307 -4.54 -6.51 14.18
C ALA A 307 -5.42 -6.86 15.40
N ASP A 308 -6.17 -5.89 15.95
CA ASP A 308 -7.13 -6.09 17.06
C ASP A 308 -8.43 -6.80 16.65
N ARG A 309 -8.68 -6.99 15.36
CA ARG A 309 -9.80 -7.81 14.87
C ARG A 309 -9.54 -9.31 14.98
N ILE A 310 -8.31 -9.68 15.27
CA ILE A 310 -7.93 -11.05 15.63
C ILE A 310 -7.95 -11.16 17.16
N GLN A 311 -8.66 -12.14 17.69
CA GLN A 311 -8.65 -12.41 19.11
C GLN A 311 -7.31 -13.08 19.51
N TYR A 312 -6.64 -12.54 20.51
CA TYR A 312 -5.39 -13.11 21.04
C TYR A 312 -5.60 -13.73 22.42
N GLU A 313 -4.98 -14.90 22.65
CA GLU A 313 -4.99 -15.59 23.93
C GLU A 313 -3.58 -16.13 24.25
N PRO A 314 -2.94 -15.70 25.35
CA PRO A 314 -3.42 -14.63 26.24
C PRO A 314 -3.54 -13.28 25.50
N PRO A 315 -4.24 -12.30 26.09
CA PRO A 315 -4.35 -10.95 25.53
C PRO A 315 -2.99 -10.34 25.22
N LEU A 316 -2.91 -9.50 24.20
CA LEU A 316 -1.68 -8.77 23.87
C LEU A 316 -1.28 -7.83 25.03
N PRO A 317 0.03 -7.58 25.21
CA PRO A 317 0.49 -6.57 26.16
C PRO A 317 -0.14 -5.21 25.88
N THR A 318 -0.49 -4.47 26.95
CA THR A 318 -1.17 -3.16 26.85
C THR A 318 -0.50 -2.19 25.89
N MET A 319 0.84 -2.16 25.84
CA MET A 319 1.56 -1.27 24.93
C MET A 319 1.27 -1.60 23.44
N ARG A 320 1.20 -2.88 23.10
CA ARG A 320 0.87 -3.32 21.74
C ARG A 320 -0.59 -3.05 21.40
N ASP A 321 -1.49 -3.39 22.31
CA ASP A 321 -2.92 -3.17 22.18
C ASP A 321 -3.25 -1.69 22.00
N GLN A 322 -2.70 -0.83 22.86
CA GLN A 322 -2.88 0.62 22.81
C GLN A 322 -2.32 1.25 21.53
N MET A 323 -1.23 0.70 20.97
CA MET A 323 -0.69 1.15 19.70
C MET A 323 -1.65 0.80 18.54
N THR A 324 -2.16 -0.42 18.51
CA THR A 324 -3.10 -0.90 17.49
C THR A 324 -4.38 -0.07 17.48
N GLN A 325 -4.95 0.23 18.64
CA GLN A 325 -6.16 1.05 18.78
C GLN A 325 -6.00 2.50 18.27
N ARG A 326 -4.77 3.03 18.23
CA ARG A 326 -4.48 4.40 17.77
C ARG A 326 -4.12 4.48 16.30
N ALA A 327 -3.72 3.39 15.69
CA ALA A 327 -3.38 3.37 14.27
C ALA A 327 -4.65 3.53 13.42
N GLY A 328 -4.64 4.50 12.51
CA GLY A 328 -5.74 4.74 11.57
C GLY A 328 -5.31 4.47 10.13
N MET A 329 -6.11 3.79 9.34
CA MET A 329 -5.84 3.63 7.91
C MET A 329 -6.12 4.92 7.15
N GLY A 330 -5.29 5.20 6.13
CA GLY A 330 -5.53 6.29 5.19
C GLY A 330 -6.79 6.05 4.35
N ALA A 331 -7.45 7.13 3.93
CA ALA A 331 -8.59 7.07 3.01
C ALA A 331 -8.11 7.43 1.60
N THR A 332 -8.21 6.46 0.69
CA THR A 332 -7.78 6.60 -0.71
C THR A 332 -8.72 5.84 -1.63
N ILE A 333 -9.25 6.57 -2.59
CA ILE A 333 -10.04 6.03 -3.70
C ILE A 333 -9.16 6.09 -4.94
N LYS A 334 -9.05 5.01 -5.67
CA LYS A 334 -8.38 4.98 -6.98
C LYS A 334 -9.42 4.84 -8.08
N VAL A 335 -9.43 5.76 -9.02
CA VAL A 335 -10.37 5.78 -10.15
C VAL A 335 -9.61 5.66 -11.45
N LEU A 336 -10.09 4.79 -12.33
CA LEU A 336 -9.60 4.63 -13.70
C LEU A 336 -10.68 5.08 -14.68
N ALA A 337 -10.31 5.96 -15.61
CA ALA A 337 -11.15 6.37 -16.72
C ALA A 337 -10.41 6.07 -18.04
N LEU A 338 -10.93 5.15 -18.84
CA LEU A 338 -10.34 4.70 -20.10
C LEU A 338 -10.98 5.45 -21.26
N TYR A 339 -10.21 5.72 -22.31
CA TYR A 339 -10.62 6.48 -23.48
C TYR A 339 -10.10 5.83 -24.76
N ASP A 340 -10.66 6.21 -25.90
CA ASP A 340 -10.23 5.72 -27.21
C ASP A 340 -8.89 6.35 -27.66
N ARG A 341 -8.52 7.51 -27.10
CA ARG A 341 -7.29 8.23 -27.45
C ARG A 341 -6.74 9.07 -26.30
N VAL A 342 -5.49 9.42 -26.39
CA VAL A 342 -4.73 10.18 -25.38
C VAL A 342 -4.86 11.70 -25.63
N PHE A 343 -6.08 12.24 -25.65
CA PHE A 343 -6.38 13.62 -26.00
C PHE A 343 -5.65 14.67 -25.14
N TRP A 344 -5.32 14.35 -23.88
CA TRP A 344 -4.53 15.23 -23.03
C TRP A 344 -3.09 15.37 -23.52
N ARG A 345 -2.48 14.31 -24.07
CA ARG A 345 -1.13 14.38 -24.68
C ARG A 345 -1.17 15.23 -25.96
N GLU A 346 -2.22 15.11 -26.77
CA GLU A 346 -2.44 15.92 -27.95
C GLU A 346 -2.59 17.42 -27.61
N ALA A 347 -3.16 17.73 -26.41
CA ALA A 347 -3.25 19.06 -25.85
C ALA A 347 -1.94 19.56 -25.18
N GLY A 348 -0.86 18.76 -25.23
CA GLY A 348 0.43 19.09 -24.62
C GLY A 348 0.47 18.95 -23.11
N LEU A 349 -0.45 18.17 -22.51
CA LEU A 349 -0.54 17.89 -21.09
C LEU A 349 0.05 16.52 -20.76
N SER A 350 0.63 16.38 -19.56
CA SER A 350 1.23 15.13 -19.09
C SER A 350 0.20 14.12 -18.54
N GLY A 351 -1.04 14.54 -18.29
CA GLY A 351 -2.01 13.77 -17.53
C GLY A 351 -1.89 13.97 -16.02
N GLU A 352 -0.83 14.63 -15.55
CA GLU A 352 -0.64 14.93 -14.13
C GLU A 352 -1.40 16.20 -13.72
N SER A 353 -2.18 16.10 -12.65
CA SER A 353 -2.78 17.24 -11.97
C SER A 353 -2.73 17.07 -10.46
N VAL A 354 -2.68 18.15 -9.72
CA VAL A 354 -2.79 18.16 -8.26
C VAL A 354 -3.78 19.24 -7.85
N SER A 355 -4.79 18.89 -7.03
CA SER A 355 -5.68 19.86 -6.38
C SER A 355 -5.44 19.91 -4.88
N THR A 356 -5.26 21.11 -4.35
CA THR A 356 -5.08 21.30 -2.91
C THR A 356 -6.38 21.20 -2.12
N ASP A 357 -7.53 21.49 -2.74
CA ASP A 357 -8.83 21.53 -2.07
C ASP A 357 -9.65 20.26 -2.30
N LEU A 358 -9.69 19.77 -3.55
CA LEU A 358 -10.46 18.59 -3.89
C LEU A 358 -9.83 17.29 -3.38
N GLY A 359 -8.56 17.32 -2.94
CA GLY A 359 -7.83 16.13 -2.52
C GLY A 359 -7.62 15.15 -3.68
N THR A 360 -7.55 15.67 -4.92
CA THR A 360 -7.38 14.85 -6.11
C THR A 360 -5.97 15.02 -6.70
N VAL A 361 -5.45 13.93 -7.21
CA VAL A 361 -4.26 13.90 -8.08
C VAL A 361 -4.54 12.97 -9.24
N THR A 362 -4.07 13.33 -10.45
CA THR A 362 -4.22 12.49 -11.64
C THR A 362 -2.86 12.13 -12.24
N PHE A 363 -2.84 11.02 -12.96
CA PHE A 363 -1.69 10.56 -13.75
C PHE A 363 -2.18 9.99 -15.08
N ASP A 364 -1.29 10.00 -16.05
CA ASP A 364 -1.44 9.22 -17.27
C ASP A 364 -1.08 7.76 -17.00
N ASP A 365 -2.06 6.89 -17.07
CA ASP A 365 -1.94 5.44 -16.81
C ASP A 365 -2.09 4.62 -18.10
N THR A 366 -1.82 5.25 -19.25
CA THR A 366 -1.88 4.61 -20.56
C THR A 366 -0.95 3.41 -20.63
N THR A 367 -1.51 2.23 -20.92
CA THR A 367 -0.74 0.98 -20.95
C THR A 367 0.30 0.97 -22.08
N PRO A 368 1.36 0.17 -21.98
CA PRO A 368 2.31 -0.03 -23.08
C PRO A 368 1.65 -0.53 -24.38
N GLY A 369 0.50 -1.21 -24.28
CA GLY A 369 -0.32 -1.63 -25.43
C GLY A 369 -1.15 -0.51 -26.07
N GLY A 370 -1.07 0.73 -25.55
CA GLY A 370 -1.71 1.91 -26.13
C GLY A 370 -3.13 2.19 -25.64
N GLN A 371 -3.67 1.42 -24.66
CA GLN A 371 -4.98 1.74 -24.08
C GLN A 371 -4.88 3.04 -23.28
N ALA A 372 -5.53 4.09 -23.77
CA ALA A 372 -5.54 5.40 -23.13
C ALA A 372 -6.28 5.37 -21.79
N ALA A 373 -5.63 5.81 -20.72
CA ALA A 373 -6.21 5.84 -19.40
C ALA A 373 -5.73 7.04 -18.58
N LEU A 374 -6.67 7.70 -17.91
CA LEU A 374 -6.40 8.62 -16.80
C LEU A 374 -6.71 7.95 -15.47
N LEU A 375 -5.71 7.97 -14.60
CA LEU A 375 -5.84 7.57 -13.21
C LEU A 375 -6.14 8.81 -12.38
N MET A 376 -7.10 8.73 -11.45
CA MET A 376 -7.32 9.76 -10.44
C MET A 376 -7.31 9.11 -9.05
N PHE A 377 -6.61 9.73 -8.13
CA PHE A 377 -6.81 9.49 -6.69
C PHE A 377 -7.73 10.56 -6.10
N VAL A 378 -8.60 10.12 -5.17
CA VAL A 378 -9.27 11.00 -4.21
C VAL A 378 -8.78 10.59 -2.83
N THR A 379 -8.23 11.52 -2.05
CA THR A 379 -7.45 11.19 -0.85
C THR A 379 -7.77 12.09 0.33
N GLY A 380 -7.51 11.58 1.55
CA GLY A 380 -7.69 12.33 2.78
C GLY A 380 -9.15 12.62 3.12
N SER A 381 -9.44 13.80 3.71
CA SER A 381 -10.81 14.15 4.11
C SER A 381 -11.85 14.10 2.99
N PRO A 382 -11.55 14.47 1.73
CA PRO A 382 -12.49 14.31 0.62
C PRO A 382 -12.89 12.85 0.31
N ALA A 383 -12.02 11.88 0.61
CA ALA A 383 -12.26 10.46 0.39
C ALA A 383 -13.07 9.79 1.51
N ARG A 384 -13.17 10.42 2.68
CA ARG A 384 -13.93 9.85 3.80
C ARG A 384 -15.40 9.76 3.45
N GLY A 385 -16.04 8.62 3.76
CA GLY A 385 -17.45 8.37 3.42
C GLY A 385 -17.72 8.35 1.92
N TRP A 386 -16.70 8.11 1.08
CA TRP A 386 -16.86 8.07 -0.38
C TRP A 386 -17.91 7.06 -0.80
N SER A 387 -17.80 5.82 -0.32
CA SER A 387 -18.73 4.74 -0.67
C SER A 387 -20.16 4.95 -0.13
N GLU A 388 -20.35 5.87 0.82
CA GLU A 388 -21.66 6.24 1.36
C GLU A 388 -22.41 7.19 0.41
N ARG A 389 -21.70 7.84 -0.53
CA ARG A 389 -22.33 8.74 -1.52
C ARG A 389 -22.95 7.92 -2.65
N PRO A 390 -24.04 8.40 -3.26
CA PRO A 390 -24.60 7.79 -4.45
C PRO A 390 -23.57 7.64 -5.57
N ALA A 391 -23.57 6.51 -6.28
CA ALA A 391 -22.60 6.22 -7.35
C ALA A 391 -22.57 7.32 -8.44
N GLU A 392 -23.73 7.86 -8.80
CA GLU A 392 -23.85 8.94 -9.78
C GLU A 392 -23.20 10.25 -9.30
N GLU A 393 -23.24 10.55 -8.01
CA GLU A 393 -22.57 11.73 -7.45
C GLU A 393 -21.06 11.57 -7.47
N ARG A 394 -20.56 10.38 -7.11
CA ARG A 394 -19.14 10.05 -7.17
C ARG A 394 -18.61 10.16 -8.59
N ARG A 395 -19.29 9.49 -9.52
CA ARG A 395 -18.94 9.52 -10.94
C ARG A 395 -18.97 10.95 -11.50
N ARG A 396 -20.01 11.73 -11.18
CA ARG A 396 -20.12 13.14 -11.61
C ARG A 396 -18.95 13.96 -11.07
N PHE A 397 -18.62 13.86 -9.78
CA PHE A 397 -17.49 14.57 -9.19
C PHE A 397 -16.18 14.28 -9.93
N VAL A 398 -15.91 13.00 -10.21
CA VAL A 398 -14.68 12.58 -10.92
C VAL A 398 -14.68 13.15 -12.35
N LEU A 399 -15.76 12.95 -13.11
CA LEU A 399 -15.82 13.38 -14.50
C LEU A 399 -15.80 14.91 -14.63
N ASP A 400 -16.47 15.64 -13.73
CA ASP A 400 -16.41 17.11 -13.73
C ASP A 400 -14.98 17.59 -13.40
N THR A 401 -14.27 16.93 -12.51
CA THR A 401 -12.87 17.23 -12.21
C THR A 401 -11.95 16.94 -13.41
N LEU A 402 -12.14 15.81 -14.09
CA LEU A 402 -11.36 15.46 -15.29
C LEU A 402 -11.64 16.45 -16.44
N VAL A 403 -12.91 16.82 -16.65
CA VAL A 403 -13.30 17.83 -17.65
C VAL A 403 -12.67 19.18 -17.34
N ARG A 404 -12.69 19.59 -16.07
CA ARG A 404 -12.07 20.84 -15.61
C ARG A 404 -10.58 20.93 -15.94
N TYR A 405 -9.87 19.79 -15.94
CA TYR A 405 -8.42 19.75 -16.19
C TYR A 405 -8.07 19.42 -17.63
N PHE A 406 -8.80 18.53 -18.26
CA PHE A 406 -8.42 17.95 -19.57
C PHE A 406 -9.42 18.26 -20.70
N GLY A 407 -10.49 19.00 -20.41
CA GLY A 407 -11.48 19.39 -21.40
C GLY A 407 -12.65 18.42 -21.53
N GLU A 408 -13.67 18.82 -22.32
CA GLU A 408 -14.96 18.11 -22.42
C GLU A 408 -14.83 16.66 -22.92
N GLN A 409 -13.77 16.32 -23.62
CA GLN A 409 -13.47 14.95 -24.07
C GLN A 409 -13.34 13.96 -22.92
N ALA A 410 -13.00 14.43 -21.71
CA ALA A 410 -12.94 13.60 -20.49
C ALA A 410 -14.31 13.19 -19.95
N ARG A 411 -15.42 13.77 -20.46
CA ARG A 411 -16.80 13.53 -20.00
C ARG A 411 -17.27 12.10 -20.22
N THR A 412 -16.82 11.45 -21.27
CA THR A 412 -17.34 10.17 -21.75
C THR A 412 -16.25 9.11 -21.86
N PRO A 413 -15.75 8.58 -20.73
CA PRO A 413 -14.81 7.45 -20.77
C PRO A 413 -15.51 6.20 -21.34
N THR A 414 -14.77 5.40 -22.10
CA THR A 414 -15.25 4.11 -22.61
C THR A 414 -15.46 3.10 -21.47
N HIS A 415 -14.58 3.15 -20.45
CA HIS A 415 -14.70 2.38 -19.23
C HIS A 415 -14.40 3.27 -18.03
N TYR A 416 -15.08 2.98 -16.90
CA TYR A 416 -14.93 3.72 -15.66
C TYR A 416 -14.96 2.73 -14.49
N LEU A 417 -13.97 2.79 -13.64
CA LEU A 417 -13.85 1.93 -12.46
C LEU A 417 -13.42 2.75 -11.24
N GLU A 418 -14.02 2.48 -10.10
CA GLU A 418 -13.61 2.98 -8.79
C GLU A 418 -13.17 1.82 -7.90
N ASN A 419 -12.08 2.00 -7.14
CA ASN A 419 -11.73 1.13 -6.03
C ASN A 419 -11.60 1.97 -4.75
N ASP A 420 -12.53 1.78 -3.83
CA ASP A 420 -12.48 2.38 -2.50
C ASP A 420 -11.77 1.45 -1.51
N TRP A 421 -10.54 1.81 -1.16
CA TRP A 421 -9.72 1.02 -0.24
C TRP A 421 -10.29 0.99 1.19
N ALA A 422 -11.08 1.99 1.59
CA ALA A 422 -11.73 1.99 2.90
C ALA A 422 -12.90 0.98 2.96
N ALA A 423 -13.51 0.66 1.82
CA ALA A 423 -14.56 -0.34 1.70
C ALA A 423 -14.02 -1.77 1.45
N GLU A 424 -12.72 -1.94 1.15
CA GLU A 424 -12.13 -3.27 0.93
C GLU A 424 -12.06 -4.05 2.26
N PRO A 425 -12.77 -5.19 2.39
CA PRO A 425 -12.70 -6.01 3.57
C PRO A 425 -11.27 -6.44 3.88
N PHE A 426 -10.90 -6.54 5.15
CA PHE A 426 -9.57 -6.94 5.62
C PHE A 426 -8.40 -6.01 5.25
N ILE A 427 -8.68 -4.83 4.62
CA ILE A 427 -7.71 -3.77 4.35
C ILE A 427 -8.11 -2.47 5.04
N LEU A 428 -9.36 -2.01 4.79
CA LEU A 428 -10.03 -0.85 5.38
C LEU A 428 -9.28 0.47 5.22
N GLY A 429 -8.51 0.61 4.14
CA GLY A 429 -7.83 1.87 3.78
C GLY A 429 -6.46 1.68 3.15
N ALA A 430 -5.97 2.75 2.58
CA ALA A 430 -4.67 2.83 1.91
C ALA A 430 -4.18 4.31 1.92
N PRO A 431 -2.90 4.56 1.62
CA PRO A 431 -1.86 3.56 1.31
C PRO A 431 -1.24 2.91 2.56
N ILE A 432 -1.28 3.58 3.73
CA ILE A 432 -0.59 3.20 4.96
C ILE A 432 -1.45 3.46 6.19
N ALA A 433 -1.16 2.77 7.29
CA ALA A 433 -1.64 3.16 8.61
C ALA A 433 -0.87 4.40 9.11
N THR A 434 -1.60 5.37 9.65
CA THR A 434 -1.07 6.62 10.17
C THR A 434 -1.19 6.68 11.68
N PHE A 435 -0.26 7.39 12.32
CA PHE A 435 -0.25 7.56 13.76
C PHE A 435 -0.56 9.02 14.13
N PRO A 436 -1.58 9.26 14.96
CA PRO A 436 -1.87 10.58 15.50
C PRO A 436 -0.84 10.99 16.57
N PRO A 437 -0.84 12.27 17.00
CA PRO A 437 0.03 12.74 18.06
C PRO A 437 0.02 11.87 19.33
N GLY A 438 1.18 11.71 19.96
CA GLY A 438 1.37 10.93 21.19
C GLY A 438 1.43 9.41 21.01
N THR A 439 1.46 8.91 19.78
CA THR A 439 1.44 7.46 19.54
C THR A 439 2.84 6.86 19.43
N LEU A 440 3.71 7.41 18.59
CA LEU A 440 5.02 6.81 18.34
C LEU A 440 5.97 6.97 19.53
N SER A 441 5.98 8.10 20.20
CA SER A 441 6.83 8.34 21.37
C SER A 441 6.43 7.45 22.56
N ALA A 442 5.13 7.15 22.72
CA ALA A 442 4.64 6.35 23.85
C ALA A 442 4.66 4.85 23.57
N PHE A 443 4.31 4.42 22.35
CA PHE A 443 4.04 3.02 22.03
C PHE A 443 4.95 2.45 20.93
N GLY A 444 5.81 3.25 20.32
CA GLY A 444 6.65 2.88 19.17
C GLY A 444 7.41 1.57 19.32
N PRO A 445 8.09 1.28 20.47
CA PRO A 445 8.78 0.01 20.66
C PRO A 445 7.90 -1.22 20.46
N ALA A 446 6.60 -1.14 20.75
CA ALA A 446 5.65 -2.23 20.55
C ALA A 446 5.31 -2.52 19.07
N LEU A 447 5.72 -1.66 18.14
CA LEU A 447 5.43 -1.81 16.72
C LEU A 447 5.99 -3.11 16.14
N ARG A 448 7.21 -3.46 16.54
CA ARG A 448 7.96 -4.63 16.03
C ARG A 448 8.25 -5.70 17.06
N ALA A 449 8.18 -5.35 18.36
CA ALA A 449 8.54 -6.28 19.42
C ALA A 449 7.68 -7.55 19.36
N PRO A 450 8.28 -8.76 19.30
CA PRO A 450 7.54 -10.01 19.35
C PRO A 450 6.75 -10.14 20.65
N VAL A 451 5.61 -10.83 20.58
CA VAL A 451 4.80 -11.16 21.74
C VAL A 451 4.81 -12.67 21.92
N GLY A 452 5.77 -13.19 22.68
CA GLY A 452 5.98 -14.62 22.82
C GLY A 452 6.32 -15.29 21.48
N ARG A 453 5.36 -16.01 20.90
CA ARG A 453 5.52 -16.71 19.61
C ARG A 453 4.90 -15.97 18.43
N ILE A 454 4.37 -14.77 18.66
CA ILE A 454 3.77 -13.91 17.65
C ILE A 454 4.80 -12.89 17.20
N HIS A 455 5.05 -12.83 15.90
CA HIS A 455 5.97 -11.93 15.22
C HIS A 455 5.21 -10.99 14.29
N TRP A 456 5.74 -9.80 14.01
CA TRP A 456 5.03 -8.76 13.27
C TRP A 456 5.80 -8.36 12.02
N ALA A 457 5.11 -8.31 10.87
CA ALA A 457 5.61 -7.70 9.64
C ALA A 457 4.49 -6.89 8.98
N GLY A 458 4.79 -6.31 7.84
CA GLY A 458 3.96 -5.34 7.13
C GLY A 458 4.76 -4.06 6.95
N THR A 459 4.44 -3.29 5.91
CA THR A 459 5.23 -2.11 5.53
C THR A 459 5.34 -1.08 6.66
N GLU A 460 4.38 -1.01 7.57
CA GLU A 460 4.41 -0.14 8.75
C GLU A 460 5.51 -0.52 9.75
N THR A 461 5.98 -1.77 9.72
CA THR A 461 7.05 -2.29 10.58
C THR A 461 8.43 -2.26 9.93
N ALA A 462 8.53 -1.75 8.70
CA ALA A 462 9.78 -1.67 7.97
C ALA A 462 10.77 -0.72 8.65
N LEU A 463 12.07 -1.01 8.51
CA LEU A 463 13.17 -0.16 8.99
C LEU A 463 13.50 0.94 7.97
N ASP A 464 13.26 0.66 6.70
CA ASP A 464 13.43 1.60 5.58
C ASP A 464 12.25 1.46 4.60
N SER A 465 11.99 2.50 3.83
CA SER A 465 10.88 2.52 2.85
C SER A 465 9.51 2.17 3.45
N THR A 466 9.25 2.62 4.70
CA THR A 466 7.97 2.45 5.39
C THR A 466 6.82 2.96 4.53
N GLY A 467 5.77 2.16 4.37
CA GLY A 467 4.59 2.53 3.56
C GLY A 467 4.68 2.15 2.08
N PHE A 468 5.85 1.71 1.60
CA PHE A 468 6.08 1.28 0.22
C PHE A 468 6.03 -0.25 0.07
N MET A 469 5.91 -0.71 -1.17
CA MET A 469 6.07 -2.13 -1.50
C MET A 469 7.46 -2.65 -1.12
N GLU A 470 8.50 -1.83 -1.30
CA GLU A 470 9.87 -2.10 -0.85
C GLU A 470 9.93 -2.39 0.67
N GLY A 471 9.29 -1.53 1.48
CA GLY A 471 9.24 -1.72 2.93
C GLY A 471 8.44 -2.96 3.34
N ALA A 472 7.42 -3.36 2.57
CA ALA A 472 6.72 -4.61 2.80
C ALA A 472 7.68 -5.81 2.60
N LEU A 473 8.47 -5.82 1.53
CA LEU A 473 9.48 -6.85 1.29
C LEU A 473 10.58 -6.85 2.36
N GLU A 474 11.07 -5.66 2.74
CA GLU A 474 12.05 -5.50 3.83
C GLU A 474 11.55 -6.09 5.13
N SER A 475 10.33 -5.76 5.54
CA SER A 475 9.73 -6.27 6.77
C SER A 475 9.55 -7.79 6.74
N GLY A 476 9.27 -8.36 5.56
CA GLY A 476 9.22 -9.79 5.33
C GLY A 476 10.58 -10.47 5.50
N ASP A 477 11.65 -9.89 4.95
CA ASP A 477 13.02 -10.37 5.12
C ASP A 477 13.44 -10.31 6.60
N ARG A 478 13.17 -9.18 7.28
CA ARG A 478 13.49 -8.97 8.71
C ARG A 478 12.82 -10.02 9.59
N VAL A 479 11.50 -10.20 9.45
CA VAL A 479 10.76 -11.13 10.32
C VAL A 479 11.14 -12.59 10.02
N ALA A 480 11.46 -12.92 8.77
CA ALA A 480 11.96 -14.26 8.45
C ALA A 480 13.30 -14.55 9.15
N GLN A 481 14.24 -13.60 9.15
CA GLN A 481 15.50 -13.73 9.88
C GLN A 481 15.26 -13.85 11.39
N GLU A 482 14.37 -13.05 11.95
CA GLU A 482 13.97 -13.10 13.35
C GLU A 482 13.44 -14.50 13.74
N VAL A 483 12.51 -15.05 12.96
CA VAL A 483 11.93 -16.38 13.20
C VAL A 483 12.98 -17.48 13.02
N LEU A 484 13.80 -17.41 11.96
CA LEU A 484 14.86 -18.41 11.70
C LEU A 484 15.92 -18.48 12.81
N SER A 485 16.19 -17.37 13.49
CA SER A 485 17.11 -17.37 14.65
C SER A 485 16.54 -18.06 15.89
N LEU A 486 15.24 -18.34 15.90
CA LEU A 486 14.50 -18.89 17.06
C LEU A 486 13.91 -20.29 16.79
N VAL A 487 13.98 -20.77 15.56
CA VAL A 487 13.51 -22.11 15.17
C VAL A 487 14.72 -22.90 14.70
N GLU A 488 15.05 -23.99 15.39
CA GLU A 488 16.05 -24.94 14.91
C GLU A 488 15.55 -25.52 13.57
N VAL A 489 16.35 -25.36 12.53
CA VAL A 489 16.15 -26.03 11.24
C VAL A 489 16.60 -27.47 11.45
N ALA A 490 15.66 -28.41 11.30
CA ALA A 490 15.93 -29.84 11.47
C ALA A 490 16.74 -30.42 10.31
#